data_78788c0122704a442b77b481a3ab644d
#
_entry.id   78788c0122704a442b77b481a3ab644d
#
_cell.length_a   1.000
_cell.length_b   1.000
_cell.length_c   1.000
_cell.angle_alpha   90.00
_cell.angle_beta   90.00
_cell.angle_gamma   90.00
#
_symmetry.space_group_name_H-M   'P 1'
#
loop_
_entity.id
_entity.type
_entity.pdbx_description
1 polymer ?
#
loop_
_entity_poly.entity_id
_entity_poly.type
_entity_poly.pdbx_seq_one_letter_code
_entity_poly.pdbx_strand_id
1 'polypeptide(L)'
;MFSVIFPGQGSQMVGMGKEFYDKFDLVKNLFKEADDTLNFSISKLILEGPKEDLDLTANTQPAIFLISYSIYSVIRKEFNIDLSKAKYFAGHSLGEYSALSCAGYLNFSETIKILRIRGDAMQNSVPKGEGGMVAVLGSKVEVIEKILKDNKQNLGAQIANDNSEGQIVLSGKTDDLNNLILILKENSIKNIKLPVSAPFHCNLMNKATNIMNDESVSYTHLTLPTKRIV
;
A
#
# COMPACT_ATOMS: atom_id res chain seq x y z
N MET A 1 -7.20 15.08 -21.38
CA MET A 1 -6.31 13.95 -21.01
C MET A 1 -6.29 13.87 -19.50
N PHE A 2 -6.48 12.70 -18.89
CA PHE A 2 -6.48 12.48 -17.43
C PHE A 2 -5.78 11.17 -17.08
N SER A 3 -5.46 10.99 -15.80
CA SER A 3 -4.91 9.76 -15.23
C SER A 3 -5.77 9.33 -14.05
N VAL A 4 -5.82 8.04 -13.77
CA VAL A 4 -6.48 7.46 -12.58
C VAL A 4 -5.40 7.04 -11.60
N ILE A 5 -5.49 7.55 -10.38
CA ILE A 5 -4.48 7.31 -9.34
C ILE A 5 -5.15 6.66 -8.12
N PHE A 6 -4.49 5.64 -7.57
CA PHE A 6 -5.00 4.86 -6.45
C PHE A 6 -4.12 5.03 -5.20
N PRO A 7 -4.72 5.21 -4.02
CA PRO A 7 -3.99 5.42 -2.78
C PRO A 7 -3.32 4.14 -2.28
N GLY A 8 -2.33 4.31 -1.41
CA GLY A 8 -1.70 3.27 -0.63
C GLY A 8 -2.16 3.22 0.83
N GLN A 9 -1.49 2.40 1.63
CA GLN A 9 -1.71 2.27 3.07
C GLN A 9 -1.52 3.62 3.78
N GLY A 10 -2.37 3.90 4.75
CA GLY A 10 -2.47 5.19 5.45
C GLY A 10 -3.73 5.99 5.07
N SER A 11 -4.43 5.59 3.99
CA SER A 11 -5.68 6.22 3.56
C SER A 11 -6.94 5.56 4.15
N GLN A 12 -6.79 4.42 4.88
CA GLN A 12 -7.92 3.71 5.49
C GLN A 12 -8.49 4.45 6.69
N MET A 13 -9.81 4.35 6.82
CA MET A 13 -10.55 4.80 8.01
C MET A 13 -11.81 3.96 8.18
N VAL A 14 -12.21 3.74 9.43
CA VAL A 14 -13.50 3.08 9.73
C VAL A 14 -14.63 3.91 9.16
N GLY A 15 -15.56 3.27 8.47
CA GLY A 15 -16.68 3.92 7.80
C GLY A 15 -16.34 4.42 6.37
N MET A 16 -15.11 4.24 5.88
CA MET A 16 -14.77 4.61 4.50
C MET A 16 -15.68 3.90 3.50
N GLY A 17 -16.15 4.65 2.50
CA GLY A 17 -17.03 4.12 1.45
C GLY A 17 -18.47 3.86 1.89
N LYS A 18 -18.86 4.14 3.14
CA LYS A 18 -20.22 3.89 3.65
C LYS A 18 -21.31 4.58 2.81
N GLU A 19 -21.11 5.79 2.37
CA GLU A 19 -22.08 6.50 1.52
C GLU A 19 -22.29 5.81 0.18
N PHE A 20 -21.21 5.24 -0.41
CA PHE A 20 -21.29 4.44 -1.62
C PHE A 20 -21.99 3.11 -1.37
N TYR A 21 -21.67 2.45 -0.25
CA TYR A 21 -22.30 1.20 0.15
C TYR A 21 -23.83 1.38 0.36
N ASP A 22 -24.25 2.42 1.07
CA ASP A 22 -25.66 2.67 1.35
C ASP A 22 -26.44 2.99 0.05
N LYS A 23 -25.82 3.71 -0.89
CA LYS A 23 -26.48 4.27 -2.08
C LYS A 23 -26.51 3.33 -3.28
N PHE A 24 -25.47 2.50 -3.50
CA PHE A 24 -25.30 1.72 -4.72
C PHE A 24 -25.30 0.22 -4.46
N ASP A 25 -26.28 -0.50 -5.03
CA ASP A 25 -26.34 -1.97 -4.93
C ASP A 25 -25.11 -2.66 -5.54
N LEU A 26 -24.52 -2.05 -6.58
CA LEU A 26 -23.24 -2.48 -7.11
C LEU A 26 -22.15 -2.58 -6.03
N VAL A 27 -22.08 -1.62 -5.13
CA VAL A 27 -21.07 -1.60 -4.04
C VAL A 27 -21.39 -2.67 -3.01
N LYS A 28 -22.67 -2.83 -2.62
CA LYS A 28 -23.09 -3.92 -1.71
C LYS A 28 -22.71 -5.30 -2.25
N ASN A 29 -22.88 -5.51 -3.56
CA ASN A 29 -22.50 -6.77 -4.21
C ASN A 29 -20.97 -6.98 -4.19
N LEU A 30 -20.16 -5.93 -4.43
CA LEU A 30 -18.70 -6.03 -4.34
C LEU A 30 -18.22 -6.32 -2.91
N PHE A 31 -18.85 -5.71 -1.92
CA PHE A 31 -18.54 -5.97 -0.51
C PHE A 31 -18.88 -7.41 -0.13
N LYS A 32 -20.03 -7.92 -0.58
CA LYS A 32 -20.40 -9.32 -0.38
C LYS A 32 -19.43 -10.27 -1.08
N GLU A 33 -19.07 -9.99 -2.35
CA GLU A 33 -18.09 -10.78 -3.10
C GLU A 33 -16.73 -10.80 -2.41
N ALA A 34 -16.32 -9.67 -1.82
CA ALA A 34 -15.09 -9.58 -1.05
C ALA A 34 -15.12 -10.48 0.20
N ASP A 35 -16.21 -10.42 0.97
CA ASP A 35 -16.38 -11.27 2.17
C ASP A 35 -16.37 -12.76 1.80
N ASP A 36 -17.14 -13.13 0.77
CA ASP A 36 -17.21 -14.52 0.28
C ASP A 36 -15.84 -15.00 -0.23
N THR A 37 -15.11 -14.14 -0.95
CA THR A 37 -13.80 -14.45 -1.53
C THR A 37 -12.71 -14.64 -0.48
N LEU A 38 -12.72 -13.81 0.56
CA LEU A 38 -11.74 -13.85 1.65
C LEU A 38 -12.13 -14.84 2.76
N ASN A 39 -13.35 -15.37 2.74
CA ASN A 39 -13.96 -16.10 3.86
C ASN A 39 -13.77 -15.33 5.19
N PHE A 40 -13.94 -14.01 5.12
CA PHE A 40 -13.71 -13.07 6.21
C PHE A 40 -14.56 -11.82 6.01
N SER A 41 -15.24 -11.35 7.05
CA SER A 41 -16.12 -10.18 6.97
C SER A 41 -15.33 -8.87 6.92
N ILE A 42 -14.64 -8.63 5.80
CA ILE A 42 -13.89 -7.39 5.57
C ILE A 42 -14.85 -6.20 5.47
N SER A 43 -16.07 -6.42 4.99
CA SER A 43 -17.12 -5.42 4.91
C SER A 43 -17.47 -4.84 6.28
N LYS A 44 -17.70 -5.71 7.27
CA LYS A 44 -17.97 -5.29 8.64
C LYS A 44 -16.80 -4.51 9.24
N LEU A 45 -15.58 -5.01 9.01
CA LEU A 45 -14.38 -4.34 9.51
C LEU A 45 -14.22 -2.93 8.91
N ILE A 46 -14.49 -2.75 7.63
CA ILE A 46 -14.44 -1.44 6.96
C ILE A 46 -15.51 -0.49 7.53
N LEU A 47 -16.74 -0.97 7.66
CA LEU A 47 -17.89 -0.10 8.00
C LEU A 47 -17.98 0.20 9.49
N GLU A 48 -17.59 -0.74 10.35
CA GLU A 48 -17.84 -0.70 11.79
C GLU A 48 -16.55 -0.77 12.64
N GLY A 49 -15.43 -1.19 12.06
CA GLY A 49 -14.16 -1.38 12.75
C GLY A 49 -14.06 -2.70 13.53
N PRO A 50 -13.19 -2.79 14.52
CA PRO A 50 -12.43 -1.71 15.13
C PRO A 50 -11.26 -1.20 14.28
N LYS A 51 -10.81 0.03 14.55
CA LYS A 51 -9.73 0.69 13.80
C LYS A 51 -8.42 -0.09 13.88
N GLU A 52 -8.09 -0.62 15.04
CA GLU A 52 -6.86 -1.37 15.31
C GLU A 52 -6.74 -2.59 14.38
N ASP A 53 -7.85 -3.28 14.14
CA ASP A 53 -7.88 -4.43 13.23
C ASP A 53 -7.84 -3.97 11.76
N LEU A 54 -8.48 -2.86 11.42
CA LEU A 54 -8.41 -2.30 10.07
C LEU A 54 -6.99 -1.81 9.71
N ASP A 55 -6.23 -1.34 10.70
CA ASP A 55 -4.85 -0.87 10.53
C ASP A 55 -3.82 -2.03 10.41
N LEU A 56 -4.22 -3.27 10.67
CA LEU A 56 -3.38 -4.42 10.36
C LEU A 56 -3.17 -4.51 8.85
N THR A 57 -1.92 -4.58 8.41
CA THR A 57 -1.55 -4.56 6.99
C THR A 57 -2.29 -5.63 6.17
N ALA A 58 -2.52 -6.79 6.77
CA ALA A 58 -3.30 -7.89 6.20
C ALA A 58 -4.75 -7.51 5.87
N ASN A 59 -5.35 -6.61 6.66
CA ASN A 59 -6.72 -6.12 6.47
C ASN A 59 -6.74 -4.82 5.66
N THR A 60 -5.77 -3.93 5.91
CA THR A 60 -5.69 -2.61 5.27
C THR A 60 -5.61 -2.72 3.74
N GLN A 61 -4.77 -3.63 3.23
CA GLN A 61 -4.54 -3.73 1.79
C GLN A 61 -5.81 -4.14 1.02
N PRO A 62 -6.48 -5.25 1.35
CA PRO A 62 -7.73 -5.61 0.68
C PRO A 62 -8.85 -4.59 0.92
N ALA A 63 -8.89 -3.93 2.09
CA ALA A 63 -9.90 -2.92 2.40
C ALA A 63 -9.78 -1.68 1.50
N ILE A 64 -8.58 -1.12 1.33
CA ILE A 64 -8.35 0.04 0.44
C ILE A 64 -8.63 -0.35 -1.02
N PHE A 65 -8.24 -1.55 -1.44
CA PHE A 65 -8.56 -2.04 -2.78
C PHE A 65 -10.07 -2.12 -3.01
N LEU A 66 -10.83 -2.72 -2.09
CA LEU A 66 -12.28 -2.85 -2.19
C LEU A 66 -12.96 -1.49 -2.39
N ILE A 67 -12.57 -0.49 -1.59
CA ILE A 67 -13.12 0.86 -1.72
C ILE A 67 -12.70 1.50 -3.05
N SER A 68 -11.43 1.41 -3.42
CA SER A 68 -10.91 1.96 -4.67
C SER A 68 -11.63 1.40 -5.91
N TYR A 69 -11.79 0.07 -5.94
CA TYR A 69 -12.49 -0.61 -7.01
C TYR A 69 -14.00 -0.30 -7.03
N SER A 70 -14.62 -0.17 -5.86
CA SER A 70 -16.03 0.21 -5.72
C SER A 70 -16.29 1.60 -6.29
N ILE A 71 -15.49 2.60 -5.90
CA ILE A 71 -15.61 3.98 -6.39
C ILE A 71 -15.38 4.01 -7.92
N TYR A 72 -14.34 3.35 -8.42
CA TYR A 72 -14.05 3.23 -9.84
C TYR A 72 -15.23 2.63 -10.61
N SER A 73 -15.83 1.56 -10.07
CA SER A 73 -16.97 0.86 -10.69
C SER A 73 -18.22 1.74 -10.72
N VAL A 74 -18.51 2.49 -9.66
CA VAL A 74 -19.63 3.45 -9.60
C VAL A 74 -19.44 4.56 -10.64
N ILE A 75 -18.25 5.16 -10.72
CA ILE A 75 -17.97 6.22 -11.71
C ILE A 75 -18.25 5.72 -13.13
N ARG A 76 -17.85 4.48 -13.45
CA ARG A 76 -18.06 3.90 -14.77
C ARG A 76 -19.50 3.52 -15.05
N LYS A 77 -20.15 2.83 -14.12
CA LYS A 77 -21.47 2.20 -14.36
C LYS A 77 -22.63 3.12 -14.05
N GLU A 78 -22.55 3.89 -12.98
CA GLU A 78 -23.65 4.75 -12.53
C GLU A 78 -23.59 6.16 -13.11
N PHE A 79 -22.36 6.70 -13.29
CA PHE A 79 -22.18 8.03 -13.87
C PHE A 79 -21.81 7.99 -15.36
N ASN A 80 -21.67 6.80 -15.94
CA ASN A 80 -21.39 6.58 -17.35
C ASN A 80 -20.13 7.31 -17.86
N ILE A 81 -19.13 7.46 -16.97
CA ILE A 81 -17.85 8.09 -17.29
C ILE A 81 -16.88 7.01 -17.76
N ASP A 82 -16.40 7.16 -18.99
CA ASP A 82 -15.45 6.22 -19.58
C ASP A 82 -14.03 6.45 -19.07
N LEU A 83 -13.71 5.81 -17.94
CA LEU A 83 -12.37 5.87 -17.35
C LEU A 83 -11.31 5.06 -18.13
N SER A 84 -11.71 4.21 -19.09
CA SER A 84 -10.75 3.47 -19.94
C SER A 84 -9.94 4.40 -20.85
N LYS A 85 -10.42 5.63 -21.06
CA LYS A 85 -9.71 6.70 -21.79
C LYS A 85 -8.60 7.38 -20.99
N ALA A 86 -8.39 6.99 -19.75
CA ALA A 86 -7.25 7.47 -18.96
C ALA A 86 -5.94 7.11 -19.68
N LYS A 87 -5.02 8.07 -19.74
CA LYS A 87 -3.70 7.84 -20.34
C LYS A 87 -2.85 6.92 -19.46
N TYR A 88 -3.00 7.04 -18.13
CA TYR A 88 -2.27 6.25 -17.17
C TYR A 88 -3.17 5.81 -16.03
N PHE A 89 -2.90 4.60 -15.55
CA PHE A 89 -3.35 4.08 -14.26
C PHE A 89 -2.12 3.94 -13.39
N ALA A 90 -2.11 4.54 -12.21
CA ALA A 90 -1.00 4.47 -11.29
C ALA A 90 -1.49 4.27 -9.86
N GLY A 91 -0.66 3.66 -9.02
CA GLY A 91 -1.01 3.42 -7.63
C GLY A 91 0.19 3.37 -6.72
N HIS A 92 0.01 3.83 -5.49
CA HIS A 92 1.06 3.80 -4.47
C HIS A 92 1.04 2.46 -3.73
N SER A 93 2.13 1.67 -3.82
CA SER A 93 2.26 0.37 -3.17
C SER A 93 1.12 -0.60 -3.53
N LEU A 94 0.21 -0.93 -2.60
CA LEU A 94 -0.99 -1.74 -2.88
C LEU A 94 -1.89 -1.12 -3.96
N GLY A 95 -1.85 0.19 -4.12
CA GLY A 95 -2.60 0.90 -5.16
C GLY A 95 -2.22 0.49 -6.58
N GLU A 96 -1.01 -0.06 -6.80
CA GLU A 96 -0.61 -0.63 -8.08
C GLU A 96 -1.52 -1.81 -8.48
N TYR A 97 -1.88 -2.66 -7.53
CA TYR A 97 -2.84 -3.75 -7.77
C TYR A 97 -4.24 -3.20 -8.08
N SER A 98 -4.65 -2.12 -7.41
CA SER A 98 -5.90 -1.42 -7.75
C SER A 98 -5.86 -0.87 -9.17
N ALA A 99 -4.74 -0.27 -9.57
CA ALA A 99 -4.53 0.25 -10.91
C ALA A 99 -4.60 -0.87 -11.97
N LEU A 100 -3.92 -1.99 -11.74
CA LEU A 100 -3.94 -3.15 -12.63
C LEU A 100 -5.34 -3.76 -12.76
N SER A 101 -6.07 -3.91 -11.65
CA SER A 101 -7.42 -4.46 -11.66
C SER A 101 -8.41 -3.51 -12.36
N CYS A 102 -8.36 -2.22 -12.07
CA CYS A 102 -9.22 -1.22 -12.72
C CYS A 102 -8.89 -1.01 -14.21
N ALA A 103 -7.65 -1.25 -14.62
CA ALA A 103 -7.24 -1.26 -16.03
C ALA A 103 -7.61 -2.58 -16.75
N GLY A 104 -8.13 -3.59 -16.06
CA GLY A 104 -8.61 -4.85 -16.63
C GLY A 104 -7.55 -5.94 -16.76
N TYR A 105 -6.39 -5.80 -16.14
CA TYR A 105 -5.33 -6.81 -16.14
C TYR A 105 -5.51 -7.89 -15.06
N LEU A 106 -6.17 -7.57 -13.96
CA LEU A 106 -6.50 -8.48 -12.87
C LEU A 106 -8.00 -8.46 -12.61
N ASN A 107 -8.61 -9.59 -12.31
CA ASN A 107 -9.99 -9.59 -11.85
C ASN A 107 -10.10 -9.23 -10.36
N PHE A 108 -11.30 -8.85 -9.92
CA PHE A 108 -11.57 -8.39 -8.57
C PHE A 108 -11.22 -9.43 -7.51
N SER A 109 -11.75 -10.66 -7.67
CA SER A 109 -11.61 -11.72 -6.67
C SER A 109 -10.17 -12.22 -6.55
N GLU A 110 -9.41 -12.27 -7.66
CA GLU A 110 -7.97 -12.58 -7.62
C GLU A 110 -7.19 -11.46 -6.92
N THR A 111 -7.49 -10.21 -7.27
CA THR A 111 -6.77 -9.07 -6.71
C THR A 111 -6.93 -8.97 -5.20
N ILE A 112 -8.15 -9.17 -4.69
CA ILE A 112 -8.40 -9.06 -3.25
C ILE A 112 -7.70 -10.19 -2.47
N LYS A 113 -7.63 -11.40 -3.04
CA LYS A 113 -6.87 -12.54 -2.48
C LYS A 113 -5.38 -12.26 -2.44
N ILE A 114 -4.81 -11.82 -3.57
CA ILE A 114 -3.39 -11.45 -3.66
C ILE A 114 -3.04 -10.39 -2.61
N LEU A 115 -3.87 -9.36 -2.47
CA LEU A 115 -3.63 -8.29 -1.50
C LEU A 115 -3.75 -8.77 -0.05
N ARG A 116 -4.61 -9.75 0.23
CA ARG A 116 -4.66 -10.42 1.54
C ARG A 116 -3.35 -11.16 1.82
N ILE A 117 -2.90 -11.99 0.88
CA ILE A 117 -1.64 -12.74 0.98
C ILE A 117 -0.46 -11.78 1.13
N ARG A 118 -0.42 -10.72 0.31
CA ARG A 118 0.62 -9.69 0.39
C ARG A 118 0.65 -9.00 1.75
N GLY A 119 -0.52 -8.61 2.25
CA GLY A 119 -0.63 -7.97 3.56
C GLY A 119 -0.15 -8.88 4.69
N ASP A 120 -0.56 -10.15 4.69
CA ASP A 120 -0.12 -11.16 5.66
C ASP A 120 1.39 -11.41 5.57
N ALA A 121 1.93 -11.58 4.37
CA ALA A 121 3.35 -11.81 4.15
C ALA A 121 4.21 -10.63 4.63
N MET A 122 3.80 -9.40 4.32
CA MET A 122 4.50 -8.19 4.74
C MET A 122 4.41 -7.99 6.26
N GLN A 123 3.24 -8.20 6.86
CA GLN A 123 3.02 -8.05 8.30
C GLN A 123 3.87 -9.04 9.11
N ASN A 124 4.06 -10.26 8.59
CA ASN A 124 4.77 -11.35 9.25
C ASN A 124 6.22 -11.52 8.79
N SER A 125 6.75 -10.59 7.99
CA SER A 125 8.15 -10.64 7.53
C SER A 125 9.16 -10.40 8.64
N VAL A 126 8.78 -9.57 9.62
CA VAL A 126 9.61 -9.20 10.76
C VAL A 126 8.76 -9.25 12.03
N PRO A 127 9.28 -9.74 13.15
CA PRO A 127 8.58 -9.71 14.44
C PRO A 127 8.11 -8.29 14.78
N LYS A 128 6.94 -8.18 15.42
CA LYS A 128 6.36 -6.89 15.81
C LYS A 128 7.31 -6.11 16.72
N GLY A 129 7.62 -4.87 16.33
CA GLY A 129 8.50 -3.97 17.09
C GLY A 129 9.98 -4.01 16.67
N GLU A 130 10.40 -5.01 15.88
CA GLU A 130 11.81 -5.09 15.43
C GLU A 130 12.11 -4.20 14.21
N GLY A 131 11.10 -3.69 13.55
CA GLY A 131 11.25 -2.79 12.42
C GLY A 131 10.21 -1.67 12.40
N GLY A 132 10.42 -0.69 11.53
CA GLY A 132 9.55 0.46 11.41
C GLY A 132 9.89 1.35 10.23
N MET A 133 9.25 2.52 10.22
CA MET A 133 9.46 3.52 9.17
C MET A 133 9.51 4.94 9.75
N VAL A 134 10.27 5.80 9.08
CA VAL A 134 10.43 7.22 9.42
C VAL A 134 10.20 8.07 8.18
N ALA A 135 9.28 9.01 8.24
CA ALA A 135 9.12 10.02 7.21
C ALA A 135 10.07 11.19 7.46
N VAL A 136 10.78 11.59 6.44
CA VAL A 136 11.64 12.79 6.39
C VAL A 136 10.91 13.86 5.59
N LEU A 137 10.88 15.08 6.13
CA LEU A 137 10.14 16.19 5.53
C LEU A 137 11.09 17.36 5.22
N GLY A 138 10.90 17.96 4.03
CA GLY A 138 11.63 19.17 3.63
C GLY A 138 13.08 18.94 3.22
N SER A 139 13.48 17.68 2.95
CA SER A 139 14.86 17.35 2.51
C SER A 139 14.83 16.73 1.12
N LYS A 140 15.89 16.95 0.35
CA LYS A 140 16.09 16.31 -0.95
C LYS A 140 16.61 14.89 -0.78
N VAL A 141 16.31 14.01 -1.73
CA VAL A 141 16.71 12.60 -1.69
C VAL A 141 18.23 12.43 -1.65
N GLU A 142 18.97 13.26 -2.39
CA GLU A 142 20.44 13.18 -2.44
C GLU A 142 21.10 13.46 -1.07
N VAL A 143 20.48 14.32 -0.26
CA VAL A 143 20.95 14.61 1.12
C VAL A 143 20.78 13.37 1.99
N ILE A 144 19.65 12.71 1.88
CA ILE A 144 19.36 11.49 2.65
C ILE A 144 20.25 10.33 2.20
N GLU A 145 20.43 10.14 0.88
CA GLU A 145 21.35 9.14 0.32
C GLU A 145 22.79 9.34 0.85
N LYS A 146 23.24 10.60 0.90
CA LYS A 146 24.57 10.93 1.47
C LYS A 146 24.64 10.55 2.94
N ILE A 147 23.66 10.91 3.77
CA ILE A 147 23.63 10.54 5.19
C ILE A 147 23.69 9.02 5.36
N LEU A 148 22.89 8.27 4.61
CA LEU A 148 22.88 6.81 4.67
C LEU A 148 24.23 6.22 4.23
N LYS A 149 24.85 6.76 3.20
CA LYS A 149 26.17 6.33 2.69
C LYS A 149 27.28 6.60 3.71
N ASP A 150 27.32 7.79 4.27
CA ASP A 150 28.36 8.21 5.22
C ASP A 150 28.27 7.43 6.55
N ASN A 151 27.09 6.91 6.88
CA ASN A 151 26.84 6.14 8.11
C ASN A 151 26.55 4.64 7.84
N LYS A 152 26.87 4.11 6.67
CA LYS A 152 26.51 2.74 6.23
C LYS A 152 26.95 1.62 7.19
N GLN A 153 28.03 1.82 7.93
CA GLN A 153 28.52 0.83 8.91
C GLN A 153 27.62 0.72 10.15
N ASN A 154 26.84 1.76 10.46
CA ASN A 154 26.06 1.89 11.68
C ASN A 154 24.54 1.95 11.40
N LEU A 155 24.13 2.05 10.15
CA LEU A 155 22.73 2.18 9.75
C LEU A 155 22.35 1.15 8.69
N GLY A 156 21.43 0.24 9.06
CA GLY A 156 20.79 -0.67 8.13
C GLY A 156 19.50 -0.10 7.49
N ALA A 157 19.22 1.20 7.67
CA ALA A 157 18.06 1.86 7.11
C ALA A 157 18.19 2.06 5.60
N GLN A 158 17.06 2.00 4.88
CA GLN A 158 16.97 2.16 3.44
C GLN A 158 15.86 3.13 3.06
N ILE A 159 15.98 3.80 1.90
CA ILE A 159 14.89 4.58 1.33
C ILE A 159 13.82 3.61 0.87
N ALA A 160 12.65 3.70 1.49
CA ALA A 160 11.47 2.90 1.16
C ALA A 160 10.61 3.57 0.09
N ASN A 161 10.40 4.88 0.21
CA ASN A 161 9.62 5.67 -0.73
C ASN A 161 10.26 7.06 -0.92
N ASP A 162 10.33 7.51 -2.15
CA ASP A 162 10.49 8.90 -2.55
C ASP A 162 9.15 9.38 -3.10
N ASN A 163 8.33 9.97 -2.22
CA ASN A 163 6.94 10.27 -2.55
C ASN A 163 6.79 11.58 -3.33
N SER A 164 7.63 12.55 -3.02
CA SER A 164 7.64 13.85 -3.67
C SER A 164 8.87 14.63 -3.24
N GLU A 165 9.14 15.76 -3.90
CA GLU A 165 10.19 16.67 -3.46
C GLU A 165 9.95 17.07 -1.98
N GLY A 166 10.88 16.67 -1.13
CA GLY A 166 10.82 16.92 0.31
C GLY A 166 9.95 15.96 1.14
N GLN A 167 9.50 14.82 0.61
CA GLN A 167 8.85 13.76 1.39
C GLN A 167 9.41 12.39 1.06
N ILE A 168 10.34 11.93 1.89
CA ILE A 168 11.03 10.65 1.75
C ILE A 168 10.68 9.77 2.95
N VAL A 169 10.48 8.47 2.72
CA VAL A 169 10.24 7.50 3.79
C VAL A 169 11.41 6.53 3.85
N LEU A 170 11.92 6.35 5.06
CA LEU A 170 13.01 5.43 5.38
C LEU A 170 12.46 4.25 6.17
N SER A 171 13.01 3.07 5.92
CA SER A 171 12.59 1.82 6.52
C SER A 171 13.81 1.02 6.99
N GLY A 172 13.66 0.28 8.09
CA GLY A 172 14.76 -0.51 8.65
C GLY A 172 14.43 -1.12 10.02
N LYS A 173 15.44 -1.70 10.65
CA LYS A 173 15.34 -2.14 12.04
C LYS A 173 15.10 -0.97 12.98
N THR A 174 14.38 -1.22 14.07
CA THR A 174 14.04 -0.17 15.05
C THR A 174 15.25 0.53 15.59
N ASP A 175 16.33 -0.19 15.90
CA ASP A 175 17.57 0.40 16.45
C ASP A 175 18.28 1.27 15.41
N ASP A 176 18.36 0.81 14.14
CA ASP A 176 18.94 1.59 13.06
C ASP A 176 18.16 2.89 12.81
N LEU A 177 16.82 2.82 12.87
CA LEU A 177 15.96 3.99 12.72
C LEU A 177 16.07 4.96 13.89
N ASN A 178 16.25 4.47 15.13
CA ASN A 178 16.47 5.32 16.28
C ASN A 178 17.81 6.09 16.15
N ASN A 179 18.88 5.42 15.72
CA ASN A 179 20.16 6.05 15.42
C ASN A 179 20.05 7.07 14.28
N LEU A 180 19.35 6.70 13.21
CA LEU A 180 19.08 7.61 12.08
C LEU A 180 18.32 8.87 12.51
N ILE A 181 17.32 8.76 13.38
CA ILE A 181 16.57 9.90 13.91
C ILE A 181 17.50 10.88 14.65
N LEU A 182 18.49 10.39 15.38
CA LEU A 182 19.47 11.25 16.04
C LEU A 182 20.32 12.03 15.02
N ILE A 183 20.84 11.33 14.00
CA ILE A 183 21.63 11.94 12.92
C ILE A 183 20.79 12.98 12.15
N LEU A 184 19.53 12.67 11.84
CA LEU A 184 18.63 13.62 11.17
C LEU A 184 18.39 14.87 12.01
N LYS A 185 18.24 14.73 13.34
CA LYS A 185 18.09 15.87 14.26
C LYS A 185 19.34 16.73 14.32
N GLU A 186 20.54 16.12 14.41
CA GLU A 186 21.82 16.83 14.39
C GLU A 186 22.00 17.65 13.11
N ASN A 187 21.47 17.17 11.99
CA ASN A 187 21.47 17.86 10.70
C ASN A 187 20.26 18.81 10.51
N SER A 188 19.45 19.05 11.57
CA SER A 188 18.26 19.91 11.54
C SER A 188 17.20 19.43 10.50
N ILE A 189 17.16 18.15 10.20
CA ILE A 189 16.21 17.55 9.25
C ILE A 189 14.97 17.07 10.01
N LYS A 190 13.80 17.61 9.62
CA LYS A 190 12.52 17.25 10.22
C LYS A 190 12.16 15.81 9.87
N ASN A 191 11.80 15.04 10.90
CA ASN A 191 11.41 13.64 10.73
C ASN A 191 10.27 13.25 11.68
N ILE A 192 9.49 12.23 11.27
CA ILE A 192 8.35 11.70 12.04
C ILE A 192 8.38 10.18 11.95
N LYS A 193 8.38 9.49 13.09
CA LYS A 193 8.19 8.04 13.12
C LYS A 193 6.77 7.69 12.71
N LEU A 194 6.61 6.81 11.72
CA LEU A 194 5.30 6.41 11.24
C LEU A 194 4.68 5.34 12.17
N PRO A 195 3.35 5.39 12.39
CA PRO A 195 2.62 4.41 13.21
C PRO A 195 2.37 3.12 12.42
N VAL A 196 3.43 2.48 11.92
CA VAL A 196 3.37 1.21 11.18
C VAL A 196 4.06 0.11 11.97
N SER A 197 3.60 -1.13 11.78
CA SER A 197 4.05 -2.29 12.55
C SER A 197 5.22 -3.05 11.90
N ALA A 198 5.63 -2.68 10.69
CA ALA A 198 6.68 -3.37 9.95
C ALA A 198 7.50 -2.40 9.07
N PRO A 199 8.76 -2.80 8.74
CA PRO A 199 9.67 -2.01 7.90
C PRO A 199 9.40 -2.28 6.42
N PHE A 200 8.33 -1.68 5.86
CA PHE A 200 7.94 -1.91 4.48
C PHE A 200 8.96 -1.38 3.48
N HIS A 201 9.01 -1.98 2.28
CA HIS A 201 9.82 -1.55 1.13
C HIS A 201 11.34 -1.50 1.39
N CYS A 202 11.88 -2.39 2.21
CA CYS A 202 13.32 -2.59 2.41
C CYS A 202 13.68 -4.07 2.37
N ASN A 203 14.97 -4.40 2.46
CA ASN A 203 15.47 -5.78 2.41
C ASN A 203 14.89 -6.72 3.48
N LEU A 204 14.35 -6.18 4.58
CA LEU A 204 13.67 -6.96 5.59
C LEU A 204 12.35 -7.58 5.10
N MET A 205 11.86 -7.15 3.92
CA MET A 205 10.68 -7.71 3.24
C MET A 205 11.01 -8.87 2.29
N ASN A 206 12.25 -9.38 2.24
CA ASN A 206 12.63 -10.45 1.32
C ASN A 206 11.77 -11.71 1.47
N LYS A 207 11.34 -12.03 2.70
CA LYS A 207 10.42 -13.15 2.94
C LYS A 207 9.07 -12.92 2.24
N ALA A 208 8.51 -11.72 2.34
CA ALA A 208 7.28 -11.37 1.64
C ALA A 208 7.49 -11.38 0.11
N THR A 209 8.64 -10.89 -0.37
CA THR A 209 8.96 -10.92 -1.80
C THR A 209 8.95 -12.35 -2.35
N ASN A 210 9.54 -13.31 -1.64
CA ASN A 210 9.56 -14.70 -2.08
C ASN A 210 8.14 -15.30 -2.13
N ILE A 211 7.33 -15.08 -1.10
CA ILE A 211 5.93 -15.51 -1.08
C ILE A 211 5.17 -14.91 -2.26
N MET A 212 5.34 -13.61 -2.51
CA MET A 212 4.66 -12.94 -3.62
C MET A 212 5.14 -13.38 -5.00
N ASN A 213 6.41 -13.75 -5.14
CA ASN A 213 6.91 -14.33 -6.39
C ASN A 213 6.24 -15.68 -6.69
N ASP A 214 6.14 -16.55 -5.69
CA ASP A 214 5.50 -17.86 -5.84
C ASP A 214 4.00 -17.71 -6.18
N GLU A 215 3.31 -16.82 -5.50
CA GLU A 215 1.91 -16.50 -5.80
C GLU A 215 1.74 -15.91 -7.22
N SER A 216 2.65 -15.02 -7.64
CA SER A 216 2.56 -14.36 -8.95
C SER A 216 2.73 -15.34 -10.11
N VAL A 217 3.48 -16.44 -9.94
CA VAL A 217 3.64 -17.49 -10.95
C VAL A 217 2.29 -18.19 -11.25
N SER A 218 1.38 -18.26 -10.29
CA SER A 218 0.04 -18.83 -10.48
C SER A 218 -0.85 -17.98 -11.41
N TYR A 219 -0.48 -16.72 -11.64
CA TYR A 219 -1.16 -15.76 -12.52
C TYR A 219 -0.39 -15.51 -13.83
N THR A 220 0.27 -16.54 -14.36
CA THR A 220 1.16 -16.49 -15.56
C THR A 220 0.48 -16.04 -16.86
N HIS A 221 -0.85 -15.94 -16.91
CA HIS A 221 -1.57 -15.34 -18.02
C HIS A 221 -1.48 -13.80 -18.04
N LEU A 222 -0.92 -13.20 -16.99
CA LEU A 222 -0.68 -11.77 -16.91
C LEU A 222 0.65 -11.45 -17.58
N THR A 223 0.60 -11.19 -18.89
CA THR A 223 1.68 -10.46 -19.55
C THR A 223 1.65 -9.02 -19.02
N LEU A 224 2.31 -8.79 -17.88
CA LEU A 224 2.56 -7.44 -17.42
C LEU A 224 3.30 -6.71 -18.53
N PRO A 225 2.81 -5.55 -19.02
CA PRO A 225 3.60 -4.74 -19.91
C PRO A 225 4.89 -4.41 -19.18
N THR A 226 6.04 -4.82 -19.75
CA THR A 226 7.40 -4.67 -19.22
C THR A 226 7.85 -3.20 -19.12
N LYS A 227 6.96 -2.26 -19.13
CA LYS A 227 7.25 -0.86 -18.84
C LYS A 227 6.99 -0.63 -17.35
N ARG A 228 8.09 -0.55 -16.58
CA ARG A 228 8.08 -0.02 -15.22
C ARG A 228 7.18 1.21 -15.19
N ILE A 229 6.06 1.09 -14.47
CA ILE A 229 5.32 2.24 -13.98
C ILE A 229 6.04 2.58 -12.67
N VAL A 230 6.81 3.64 -12.71
CA VAL A 230 7.49 4.22 -11.53
C VAL A 230 6.45 4.88 -10.66
#